data_25070a19cfb0dca73fe3f897d230ae16
#
_entry.id   25070a19cfb0dca73fe3f897d230ae16
#
_cell.length_a   1.000
_cell.length_b   1.000
_cell.length_c   1.000
_cell.angle_alpha   90.00
_cell.angle_beta   90.00
_cell.angle_gamma   90.00
#
_symmetry.space_group_name_H-M   'P 1'
#
loop_
_entity.id
_entity.type
_entity.pdbx_description
1 polymer ?
#
loop_
_entity_poly.entity_id
_entity_poly.type
_entity_poly.pdbx_seq_one_letter_code
_entity_poly.pdbx_strand_id
1 'polypeptide(L)'
;MAASALNLAVFCMQTAPYPLPYPHSPQLLDKSSRLYVVATDAINDRADVVTVATLAGWLARERVPEIFTVQKAIDDPEDSNAFWLRQLAGEYGTINTTFLADSGALLAHFAPRMSGYVRFDLDSKFGSANAAITRCSAGNGLVAAGTAATAALLESLGVPLQHDSTKETASAAFEASKATLSDRLATFAPNDGSKAHCMAGYAVFSRSPVIEFPASGDAASVAVIARLNASTHAGVAMGWHSGDEFEYVKALSRGGAWAHASDWSQDLYALSNLAAHSNALARPRTTPPRGLPLSAATHAHESSAMPGAGRSERHAESRPVQAAHTVAFIMSDGDNLCWLQGDWRKASWYGSPDRGAVPIGWTFAPAAAELIPTVLEWARRGATVNDSFIAGPSGAGYYFPDAVPIDRRDAFKQATGQLMELSGMDLLNVIGAAPAAEALEPLLASAAVRALFFWTYGAGYSGMRGNVAWLGGKLVAGGVSRSGASQPTSQVPWSGRRRLCVC
;
A
#
# COMPACT_ATOMS: atom_id res chain seq x y z
N MET A 1 -13.09 36.79 -50.58
CA MET A 1 -13.26 35.42 -50.10
C MET A 1 -12.33 35.26 -48.88
N ALA A 2 -12.87 35.45 -47.73
CA ALA A 2 -12.14 35.31 -46.46
C ALA A 2 -12.45 33.93 -45.86
N ALA A 3 -11.43 33.09 -45.79
CA ALA A 3 -11.54 31.78 -45.14
C ALA A 3 -11.42 31.94 -43.62
N SER A 4 -12.51 31.70 -42.92
CA SER A 4 -12.56 31.65 -41.46
C SER A 4 -11.86 30.38 -40.96
N ALA A 5 -10.71 30.54 -40.31
CA ALA A 5 -10.08 29.48 -39.56
C ALA A 5 -10.83 29.30 -38.25
N LEU A 6 -11.57 28.21 -38.11
CA LEU A 6 -12.21 27.80 -36.88
C LEU A 6 -11.13 27.15 -35.99
N ASN A 7 -10.57 27.89 -35.03
CA ASN A 7 -9.71 27.35 -33.98
C ASN A 7 -10.58 26.54 -33.00
N LEU A 8 -10.57 25.24 -33.16
CA LEU A 8 -11.15 24.29 -32.20
C LEU A 8 -10.18 24.23 -31.01
N ALA A 9 -10.37 25.09 -30.03
CA ALA A 9 -9.71 24.94 -28.72
C ALA A 9 -10.33 23.71 -28.02
N VAL A 10 -9.63 22.59 -28.07
CA VAL A 10 -9.95 21.44 -27.22
C VAL A 10 -9.63 21.87 -25.80
N PHE A 11 -10.63 22.37 -25.09
CA PHE A 11 -10.56 22.48 -23.63
C PHE A 11 -10.45 21.06 -23.07
N CYS A 12 -9.22 20.61 -22.78
CA CYS A 12 -9.02 19.54 -21.82
C CYS A 12 -9.59 20.03 -20.49
N MET A 13 -10.84 19.70 -20.21
CA MET A 13 -11.35 19.76 -18.84
C MET A 13 -10.47 18.82 -18.02
N GLN A 14 -9.51 19.36 -17.27
CA GLN A 14 -8.84 18.61 -16.22
C GLN A 14 -9.94 18.22 -15.23
N THR A 15 -10.36 16.97 -15.28
CA THR A 15 -11.24 16.42 -14.24
C THR A 15 -10.54 16.61 -12.90
N ALA A 16 -11.28 17.06 -11.89
CA ALA A 16 -10.73 17.18 -10.55
C ALA A 16 -10.09 15.82 -10.13
N PRO A 17 -8.94 15.85 -9.43
CA PRO A 17 -8.28 14.62 -9.03
C PRO A 17 -9.23 13.80 -8.15
N TYR A 18 -9.15 12.46 -8.28
CA TYR A 18 -9.93 11.54 -7.45
C TYR A 18 -9.55 11.74 -5.97
N PRO A 19 -10.51 11.97 -5.07
CA PRO A 19 -10.18 12.21 -3.67
C PRO A 19 -9.76 10.90 -2.99
N LEU A 20 -8.47 10.69 -2.83
CA LEU A 20 -7.92 9.53 -2.13
C LEU A 20 -8.22 9.66 -0.61
N PRO A 21 -8.54 8.55 0.10
CA PRO A 21 -8.94 8.60 1.49
C PRO A 21 -7.78 8.62 2.49
N TYR A 22 -6.55 8.72 2.02
CA TYR A 22 -5.37 8.63 2.89
C TYR A 22 -5.15 9.96 3.64
N PRO A 23 -4.92 9.90 4.96
CA PRO A 23 -4.55 11.10 5.68
C PRO A 23 -3.12 11.51 5.32
N HIS A 24 -2.92 12.80 5.18
CA HIS A 24 -1.59 13.35 4.97
C HIS A 24 -1.20 14.20 6.16
N SER A 25 0.01 14.02 6.66
CA SER A 25 0.62 15.01 7.55
C SER A 25 1.09 16.20 6.71
N PRO A 26 0.50 17.38 6.88
CA PRO A 26 0.89 18.55 6.09
C PRO A 26 2.16 19.23 6.62
N GLN A 27 2.69 18.77 7.74
CA GLN A 27 3.90 19.34 8.31
C GLN A 27 5.12 18.55 7.89
N LEU A 28 6.04 19.26 7.27
CA LEU A 28 7.40 18.82 7.04
C LEU A 28 8.10 18.65 8.39
N LEU A 29 8.82 17.56 8.57
CA LEU A 29 9.91 17.52 9.52
C LEU A 29 10.92 18.59 9.08
N ASP A 30 11.00 19.66 9.80
CA ASP A 30 12.04 20.68 9.59
C ASP A 30 13.17 20.49 10.59
N LYS A 31 14.27 21.22 10.41
CA LYS A 31 15.44 21.16 11.30
C LYS A 31 15.14 21.62 12.74
N SER A 32 14.03 22.32 12.95
CA SER A 32 13.58 22.79 14.27
C SER A 32 12.66 21.77 14.96
N SER A 33 12.08 20.83 14.21
CA SER A 33 11.20 19.79 14.76
C SER A 33 11.99 18.83 15.63
N ARG A 34 11.51 18.59 16.85
CA ARG A 34 12.04 17.57 17.73
C ARG A 34 11.28 16.27 17.50
N LEU A 35 12.00 15.17 17.26
CA LEU A 35 11.44 13.85 17.09
C LEU A 35 11.85 12.97 18.27
N TYR A 36 10.86 12.45 18.99
CA TYR A 36 11.07 11.47 20.05
C TYR A 36 11.13 10.08 19.44
N VAL A 37 12.25 9.40 19.62
CA VAL A 37 12.43 8.04 19.10
C VAL A 37 12.30 7.04 20.25
N VAL A 38 11.46 6.04 20.09
CA VAL A 38 11.18 5.01 21.09
C VAL A 38 11.48 3.63 20.53
N ALA A 39 12.27 2.84 21.25
CA ALA A 39 12.51 1.44 20.90
C ALA A 39 11.37 0.55 21.43
N THR A 40 10.69 -0.17 20.53
CA THR A 40 9.56 -1.03 20.91
C THR A 40 9.99 -2.27 21.69
N ASP A 41 11.20 -2.80 21.43
CA ASP A 41 11.76 -3.92 22.20
C ASP A 41 12.13 -3.54 23.64
N ALA A 42 12.27 -2.24 23.93
CA ALA A 42 12.45 -1.74 25.30
C ALA A 42 11.12 -1.64 26.07
N ILE A 43 9.98 -1.78 25.39
CA ILE A 43 8.65 -1.80 25.97
C ILE A 43 8.30 -3.25 26.33
N ASN A 44 8.27 -3.56 27.61
CA ASN A 44 8.12 -4.94 28.09
C ASN A 44 6.73 -5.55 27.80
N ASP A 45 5.71 -4.74 27.60
CA ASP A 45 4.34 -5.20 27.40
C ASP A 45 3.79 -4.73 26.05
N ARG A 46 3.22 -5.63 25.27
CA ARG A 46 2.58 -5.31 24.00
C ARG A 46 1.40 -4.33 24.13
N ALA A 47 0.73 -4.33 25.26
CA ALA A 47 -0.32 -3.36 25.51
C ALA A 47 0.24 -1.94 25.61
N ASP A 48 1.42 -1.76 26.17
CA ASP A 48 2.09 -0.45 26.23
C ASP A 48 2.61 -0.01 24.84
N VAL A 49 2.92 -0.96 23.95
CA VAL A 49 3.18 -0.64 22.54
C VAL A 49 1.93 -0.06 21.87
N VAL A 50 0.74 -0.60 22.13
CA VAL A 50 -0.53 -0.03 21.66
C VAL A 50 -0.72 1.39 22.22
N THR A 51 -0.34 1.63 23.47
CA THR A 51 -0.40 2.96 24.09
C THR A 51 0.47 3.96 23.32
N VAL A 52 1.72 3.64 23.06
CA VAL A 52 2.65 4.49 22.28
C VAL A 52 2.14 4.70 20.87
N ALA A 53 1.64 3.64 20.22
CA ALA A 53 1.11 3.75 18.86
C ALA A 53 -0.11 4.67 18.78
N THR A 54 -1.06 4.57 19.71
CA THR A 54 -2.24 5.45 19.73
C THR A 54 -1.86 6.91 20.01
N LEU A 55 -0.89 7.15 20.87
CA LEU A 55 -0.34 8.48 21.11
C LEU A 55 0.32 9.06 19.86
N ALA A 56 1.18 8.28 19.20
CA ALA A 56 1.85 8.69 17.97
C ALA A 56 0.83 9.02 16.86
N GLY A 57 -0.18 8.19 16.67
CA GLY A 57 -1.24 8.39 15.69
C GLY A 57 -2.07 9.65 15.96
N TRP A 58 -2.39 9.92 17.22
CA TRP A 58 -3.10 11.15 17.60
C TRP A 58 -2.24 12.39 17.32
N LEU A 59 -0.97 12.42 17.75
CA LEU A 59 -0.08 13.55 17.49
C LEU A 59 0.10 13.79 15.98
N ALA A 60 0.25 12.73 15.18
CA ALA A 60 0.31 12.86 13.74
C ALA A 60 -0.96 13.49 13.14
N ARG A 61 -2.14 13.14 13.67
CA ARG A 61 -3.41 13.72 13.28
C ARG A 61 -3.52 15.22 13.60
N GLU A 62 -2.96 15.65 14.73
CA GLU A 62 -2.85 17.06 15.11
C GLU A 62 -1.81 17.83 14.27
N ARG A 63 -1.24 17.16 13.24
CA ARG A 63 -0.24 17.72 12.33
C ARG A 63 1.12 18.00 12.97
N VAL A 64 1.41 17.36 14.07
CA VAL A 64 2.72 17.44 14.76
C VAL A 64 3.21 16.02 15.02
N PRO A 65 3.71 15.30 14.00
CA PRO A 65 4.23 13.96 14.17
C PRO A 65 5.55 14.01 14.95
N GLU A 66 5.46 13.91 16.27
CA GLU A 66 6.61 14.05 17.17
C GLU A 66 7.20 12.71 17.63
N ILE A 67 6.59 11.58 17.27
CA ILE A 67 7.02 10.26 17.71
C ILE A 67 7.37 9.37 16.52
N PHE A 68 8.53 8.74 16.58
CA PHE A 68 8.97 7.69 15.66
C PHE A 68 9.36 6.45 16.44
N THR A 69 8.86 5.29 16.05
CA THR A 69 9.19 4.03 16.71
C THR A 69 10.24 3.26 15.92
N VAL A 70 11.23 2.73 16.61
CA VAL A 70 12.22 1.77 16.08
C VAL A 70 12.06 0.46 16.81
N GLN A 71 12.55 -0.65 16.26
CA GLN A 71 12.43 -1.93 16.95
C GLN A 71 13.40 -2.00 18.12
N LYS A 72 14.70 -1.82 17.88
CA LYS A 72 15.74 -1.97 18.90
C LYS A 72 16.50 -0.68 19.18
N ALA A 73 17.15 -0.15 18.17
CA ALA A 73 18.01 1.01 18.29
C ALA A 73 18.09 1.78 16.98
N ILE A 74 18.37 3.07 17.08
CA ILE A 74 18.41 3.98 15.92
C ILE A 74 19.55 3.67 14.95
N ASP A 75 20.58 3.00 15.40
CA ASP A 75 21.78 2.61 14.65
C ASP A 75 21.79 1.12 14.24
N ASP A 76 20.79 0.33 14.63
CA ASP A 76 20.68 -1.06 14.21
C ASP A 76 20.49 -1.14 12.69
N PRO A 77 21.42 -1.77 11.93
CA PRO A 77 21.33 -1.88 10.48
C PRO A 77 20.20 -2.80 10.02
N GLU A 78 19.80 -3.75 10.85
CA GLU A 78 18.74 -4.73 10.54
C GLU A 78 17.35 -4.18 10.86
N ASP A 79 17.25 -3.17 11.72
CA ASP A 79 15.98 -2.52 12.03
C ASP A 79 15.49 -1.68 10.85
N SER A 80 14.39 -2.09 10.25
CA SER A 80 13.81 -1.40 9.10
C SER A 80 13.32 0.01 9.44
N ASN A 81 12.76 0.22 10.63
CA ASN A 81 12.32 1.54 11.06
C ASN A 81 13.51 2.49 11.26
N ALA A 82 14.58 2.01 11.88
CA ALA A 82 15.83 2.79 12.02
C ALA A 82 16.44 3.11 10.65
N PHE A 83 16.39 2.15 9.71
CA PHE A 83 16.82 2.40 8.32
C PHE A 83 16.00 3.54 7.68
N TRP A 84 14.68 3.51 7.80
CA TRP A 84 13.83 4.54 7.20
C TRP A 84 13.98 5.90 7.90
N LEU A 85 14.22 5.92 9.20
CA LEU A 85 14.52 7.17 9.90
C LEU A 85 15.79 7.83 9.34
N ARG A 86 16.83 7.03 9.03
CA ARG A 86 18.04 7.53 8.38
C ARG A 86 17.78 8.04 6.94
N GLN A 87 16.90 7.38 6.19
CA GLN A 87 16.49 7.86 4.86
C GLN A 87 15.75 9.20 4.95
N LEU A 88 14.82 9.34 5.89
CA LEU A 88 14.12 10.60 6.15
C LEU A 88 15.10 11.71 6.56
N ALA A 89 16.06 11.43 7.42
CA ALA A 89 17.10 12.39 7.80
C ALA A 89 17.94 12.82 6.57
N GLY A 90 18.22 11.93 5.65
CA GLY A 90 18.87 12.25 4.38
C GLY A 90 18.04 13.16 3.47
N GLU A 91 16.69 13.01 3.51
CA GLU A 91 15.77 13.80 2.71
C GLU A 91 15.52 15.21 3.26
N TYR A 92 15.40 15.34 4.58
CA TYR A 92 15.06 16.60 5.25
C TYR A 92 16.26 17.32 5.89
N GLY A 93 17.43 16.69 5.87
CA GLY A 93 18.61 17.11 6.62
C GLY A 93 18.57 16.56 8.05
N THR A 94 19.46 17.07 8.90
CA THR A 94 19.56 16.55 10.27
C THR A 94 18.28 16.78 11.06
N ILE A 95 17.63 15.68 11.46
CA ILE A 95 16.46 15.71 12.33
C ILE A 95 16.95 15.73 13.78
N ASN A 96 16.40 16.63 14.58
CA ASN A 96 16.70 16.70 16.01
C ASN A 96 15.98 15.56 16.75
N THR A 97 16.68 14.46 17.01
CA THR A 97 16.11 13.28 17.66
C THR A 97 16.42 13.25 19.15
N THR A 98 15.42 12.85 19.96
CA THR A 98 15.58 12.56 21.38
C THR A 98 15.15 11.10 21.61
N PHE A 99 16.10 10.26 21.99
CA PHE A 99 15.80 8.86 22.31
C PHE A 99 15.20 8.77 23.70
N LEU A 100 14.06 8.10 23.83
CA LEU A 100 13.41 7.79 25.10
C LEU A 100 13.48 6.28 25.34
N ALA A 101 14.02 5.91 26.50
CA ALA A 101 14.28 4.51 26.83
C ALA A 101 13.04 3.73 27.24
N ASP A 102 11.97 4.43 27.63
CA ASP A 102 10.74 3.81 28.10
C ASP A 102 9.49 4.61 27.70
N SER A 103 8.34 3.94 27.74
CA SER A 103 7.04 4.54 27.45
C SER A 103 6.59 5.53 28.53
N GLY A 104 7.02 5.37 29.76
CA GLY A 104 6.62 6.23 30.88
C GLY A 104 7.14 7.66 30.74
N ALA A 105 8.41 7.81 30.36
CA ALA A 105 8.98 9.12 30.07
C ALA A 105 8.26 9.81 28.90
N LEU A 106 7.89 9.05 27.86
CA LEU A 106 7.13 9.56 26.74
C LEU A 106 5.73 10.04 27.17
N LEU A 107 5.02 9.22 27.95
CA LEU A 107 3.69 9.56 28.45
C LEU A 107 3.74 10.79 29.35
N ALA A 108 4.71 10.89 30.27
CA ALA A 108 4.88 12.05 31.12
C ALA A 108 5.11 13.35 30.31
N HIS A 109 5.89 13.26 29.23
CA HIS A 109 6.13 14.41 28.36
C HIS A 109 4.86 14.92 27.67
N PHE A 110 4.00 14.01 27.18
CA PHE A 110 2.80 14.38 26.43
C PHE A 110 1.53 14.47 27.28
N ALA A 111 1.52 14.04 28.54
CA ALA A 111 0.37 14.08 29.43
C ALA A 111 -0.38 15.40 29.45
N PRO A 112 0.30 16.60 29.51
CA PRO A 112 -0.39 17.90 29.52
C PRO A 112 -1.24 18.18 28.28
N ARG A 113 -1.02 17.43 27.19
CA ARG A 113 -1.78 17.57 25.93
C ARG A 113 -2.89 16.54 25.80
N MET A 114 -2.89 15.48 26.61
CA MET A 114 -3.87 14.39 26.55
C MET A 114 -5.19 14.86 27.18
N SER A 115 -6.31 14.53 26.54
CA SER A 115 -7.65 14.76 27.11
C SER A 115 -8.11 13.63 28.02
N GLY A 116 -7.48 12.46 27.92
CA GLY A 116 -7.80 11.28 28.71
C GLY A 116 -7.27 10.00 28.11
N TYR A 117 -7.63 8.88 28.77
CA TYR A 117 -7.25 7.58 28.25
C TYR A 117 -8.43 6.61 28.18
N VAL A 118 -8.30 5.58 27.35
CA VAL A 118 -9.24 4.47 27.18
C VAL A 118 -8.58 3.19 27.70
N ARG A 119 -9.17 2.58 28.73
CA ARG A 119 -8.66 1.34 29.30
C ARG A 119 -9.10 0.14 28.45
N PHE A 120 -8.21 -0.82 28.22
CA PHE A 120 -8.50 -2.05 27.48
C PHE A 120 -7.80 -3.27 28.10
N ASP A 121 -8.22 -4.45 27.66
CA ASP A 121 -7.63 -5.75 27.97
C ASP A 121 -7.14 -6.38 26.67
N LEU A 122 -5.80 -6.55 26.53
CA LEU A 122 -5.19 -7.08 25.31
C LEU A 122 -5.55 -8.56 25.07
N ASP A 123 -5.73 -9.33 26.16
CA ASP A 123 -6.01 -10.76 26.08
C ASP A 123 -7.52 -11.08 25.92
N SER A 124 -8.32 -10.05 25.87
CA SER A 124 -9.77 -10.17 25.66
C SER A 124 -10.09 -10.71 24.27
N LYS A 125 -10.79 -11.82 24.20
CA LYS A 125 -11.27 -12.44 22.96
C LYS A 125 -12.43 -11.67 22.28
N PHE A 126 -12.93 -10.63 22.92
CA PHE A 126 -14.07 -9.83 22.42
C PHE A 126 -13.63 -8.58 21.62
N GLY A 127 -12.33 -8.39 21.44
CA GLY A 127 -11.81 -7.25 20.69
C GLY A 127 -11.72 -5.96 21.50
N SER A 128 -11.48 -6.05 22.82
CA SER A 128 -11.28 -4.90 23.70
C SER A 128 -10.20 -3.95 23.21
N ALA A 129 -9.06 -4.46 22.71
CA ALA A 129 -8.00 -3.65 22.11
C ALA A 129 -8.49 -2.91 20.86
N ASN A 130 -9.20 -3.59 19.96
CA ASN A 130 -9.77 -2.98 18.75
C ASN A 130 -10.82 -1.93 19.13
N ALA A 131 -11.62 -2.19 20.19
CA ALA A 131 -12.59 -1.23 20.71
C ALA A 131 -11.90 0.03 21.22
N ALA A 132 -10.87 -0.09 22.05
CA ALA A 132 -10.12 1.03 22.59
C ALA A 132 -9.44 1.86 21.50
N ILE A 133 -8.80 1.21 20.52
CA ILE A 133 -8.19 1.91 19.38
C ILE A 133 -9.27 2.67 18.59
N THR A 134 -10.44 2.07 18.37
CA THR A 134 -11.58 2.73 17.70
C THR A 134 -12.06 3.96 18.48
N ARG A 135 -12.13 3.89 19.81
CA ARG A 135 -12.43 5.03 20.67
C ARG A 135 -11.38 6.14 20.56
N CYS A 136 -10.10 5.78 20.56
CA CYS A 136 -9.00 6.73 20.34
C CYS A 136 -9.05 7.33 18.92
N SER A 137 -9.41 6.55 17.91
CA SER A 137 -9.60 7.03 16.53
C SER A 137 -10.70 8.07 16.44
N ALA A 138 -11.80 7.86 17.14
CA ALA A 138 -12.96 8.77 17.15
C ALA A 138 -12.72 10.02 18.00
N GLY A 139 -11.97 9.90 19.11
CA GLY A 139 -11.71 10.98 20.05
C GLY A 139 -10.56 11.89 19.64
N ASN A 140 -10.39 12.97 20.40
CA ASN A 140 -9.24 13.87 20.31
C ASN A 140 -8.46 13.81 21.62
N GLY A 141 -7.13 13.64 21.55
CA GLY A 141 -6.29 13.58 22.75
C GLY A 141 -6.44 12.32 23.59
N LEU A 142 -7.08 11.26 23.05
CA LEU A 142 -7.24 9.99 23.73
C LEU A 142 -6.10 9.03 23.38
N VAL A 143 -5.60 8.35 24.40
CA VAL A 143 -4.61 7.26 24.26
C VAL A 143 -5.17 5.98 24.87
N ALA A 144 -4.80 4.83 24.33
CA ALA A 144 -5.20 3.54 24.91
C ALA A 144 -4.24 3.15 26.06
N ALA A 145 -4.73 2.50 27.10
CA ALA A 145 -3.94 1.99 28.22
C ALA A 145 -4.38 0.57 28.56
N GLY A 146 -3.48 -0.41 28.32
CA GLY A 146 -3.80 -1.82 28.47
C GLY A 146 -3.23 -2.46 29.73
N THR A 147 -2.32 -1.79 30.44
CA THR A 147 -1.76 -2.30 31.70
C THR A 147 -2.22 -1.46 32.89
N ALA A 148 -2.34 -2.09 34.07
CA ALA A 148 -2.66 -1.38 35.30
C ALA A 148 -1.58 -0.35 35.65
N ALA A 149 -0.32 -0.61 35.34
CA ALA A 149 0.80 0.29 35.59
C ALA A 149 0.68 1.55 34.73
N THR A 150 0.39 1.40 33.45
CA THR A 150 0.21 2.54 32.52
C THR A 150 -1.03 3.37 32.89
N ALA A 151 -2.13 2.71 33.26
CA ALA A 151 -3.33 3.43 33.74
C ALA A 151 -3.02 4.25 35.01
N ALA A 152 -2.37 3.65 36.01
CA ALA A 152 -1.98 4.34 37.24
C ALA A 152 -1.00 5.51 36.98
N LEU A 153 -0.06 5.33 36.04
CA LEU A 153 0.84 6.42 35.62
C LEU A 153 0.05 7.59 35.02
N LEU A 154 -0.84 7.33 34.08
CA LEU A 154 -1.67 8.36 33.44
C LEU A 154 -2.53 9.12 34.46
N GLU A 155 -3.15 8.41 35.39
CA GLU A 155 -3.91 9.00 36.51
C GLU A 155 -3.02 9.90 37.39
N SER A 156 -1.82 9.45 37.72
CA SER A 156 -0.85 10.22 38.51
C SER A 156 -0.37 11.50 37.80
N LEU A 157 -0.40 11.48 36.46
CA LEU A 157 -0.09 12.63 35.60
C LEU A 157 -1.31 13.52 35.34
N GLY A 158 -2.46 13.24 35.96
CA GLY A 158 -3.68 14.03 35.80
C GLY A 158 -4.46 13.73 34.53
N VAL A 159 -4.15 12.65 33.81
CA VAL A 159 -4.88 12.21 32.61
C VAL A 159 -6.05 11.33 33.04
N PRO A 160 -7.31 11.75 32.86
CA PRO A 160 -8.47 11.02 33.40
C PRO A 160 -8.85 9.81 32.53
N LEU A 161 -9.43 8.78 33.18
CA LEU A 161 -10.11 7.70 32.47
C LEU A 161 -11.37 8.28 31.77
N GLN A 162 -11.42 8.21 30.45
CA GLN A 162 -12.58 8.63 29.66
C GLN A 162 -13.51 7.48 29.32
N HIS A 163 -12.95 6.28 29.11
CA HIS A 163 -13.74 5.11 28.74
C HIS A 163 -13.06 3.81 29.20
N ASP A 164 -13.87 2.86 29.66
CA ASP A 164 -13.43 1.50 29.99
C ASP A 164 -13.92 0.52 28.92
N SER A 165 -13.03 0.15 28.02
CA SER A 165 -13.30 -0.80 26.93
C SER A 165 -12.94 -2.26 27.29
N THR A 166 -12.57 -2.57 28.54
CA THR A 166 -12.13 -3.94 28.92
C THR A 166 -13.16 -5.03 28.62
N LYS A 167 -14.44 -4.67 28.58
CA LYS A 167 -15.58 -5.56 28.25
C LYS A 167 -16.34 -5.11 27.00
N GLU A 168 -15.85 -4.11 26.30
CA GLU A 168 -16.48 -3.58 25.09
C GLU A 168 -16.04 -4.38 23.86
N THR A 169 -16.98 -4.66 22.97
CA THR A 169 -16.66 -5.26 21.67
C THR A 169 -16.26 -4.18 20.67
N ALA A 170 -15.43 -4.56 19.67
CA ALA A 170 -15.09 -3.67 18.57
C ALA A 170 -16.34 -3.12 17.84
N SER A 171 -17.39 -3.94 17.72
CA SER A 171 -18.69 -3.56 17.15
C SER A 171 -19.38 -2.48 17.93
N ALA A 172 -19.46 -2.61 19.27
CA ALA A 172 -20.10 -1.63 20.13
C ALA A 172 -19.36 -0.28 20.09
N ALA A 173 -18.02 -0.32 20.10
CA ALA A 173 -17.18 0.87 19.96
C ALA A 173 -17.41 1.57 18.62
N PHE A 174 -17.49 0.81 17.52
CA PHE A 174 -17.78 1.34 16.20
C PHE A 174 -19.16 2.03 16.16
N GLU A 175 -20.22 1.33 16.57
CA GLU A 175 -21.59 1.88 16.55
C GLU A 175 -21.70 3.18 17.36
N ALA A 176 -21.09 3.22 18.53
CA ALA A 176 -21.09 4.40 19.38
C ALA A 176 -20.23 5.56 18.86
N SER A 177 -19.28 5.30 17.95
CA SER A 177 -18.29 6.28 17.50
C SER A 177 -18.41 6.62 16.01
N LYS A 178 -19.26 5.94 15.26
CA LYS A 178 -19.33 6.00 13.79
C LYS A 178 -19.48 7.39 13.18
N ALA A 179 -20.06 8.34 13.91
CA ALA A 179 -20.26 9.71 13.42
C ALA A 179 -18.96 10.49 13.23
N THR A 180 -17.90 10.13 13.97
CA THR A 180 -16.60 10.82 13.96
C THR A 180 -15.49 10.01 13.27
N LEU A 181 -15.78 8.76 12.91
CA LEU A 181 -14.86 7.90 12.20
C LEU A 181 -14.92 8.10 10.67
N SER A 182 -13.85 7.77 9.99
CA SER A 182 -13.81 7.76 8.53
C SER A 182 -14.93 6.91 7.94
N ASP A 183 -15.56 7.39 6.88
CA ASP A 183 -16.56 6.66 6.09
C ASP A 183 -15.96 5.95 4.87
N ARG A 184 -14.67 6.16 4.60
CA ARG A 184 -13.96 5.64 3.42
C ARG A 184 -12.76 4.76 3.75
N LEU A 185 -12.33 4.70 5.01
CA LEU A 185 -11.18 3.93 5.43
C LEU A 185 -11.51 3.15 6.70
N ALA A 186 -11.24 1.85 6.68
CA ALA A 186 -11.36 0.96 7.83
C ALA A 186 -10.09 0.16 8.03
N THR A 187 -9.79 -0.21 9.26
CA THR A 187 -8.67 -1.07 9.62
C THR A 187 -9.21 -2.41 10.10
N PHE A 188 -8.68 -3.49 9.55
CA PHE A 188 -9.03 -4.86 9.94
C PHE A 188 -7.90 -5.50 10.73
N ALA A 189 -8.21 -5.98 11.92
CA ALA A 189 -7.29 -6.68 12.81
C ALA A 189 -8.05 -7.74 13.62
N PRO A 190 -7.41 -8.89 13.94
CA PRO A 190 -8.02 -9.93 14.78
C PRO A 190 -8.44 -9.39 16.15
N ASN A 191 -9.56 -9.90 16.67
CA ASN A 191 -10.07 -9.51 17.98
C ASN A 191 -9.28 -10.06 19.17
N ASP A 192 -8.38 -11.00 18.93
CA ASP A 192 -7.55 -11.64 19.96
C ASP A 192 -6.39 -10.74 20.46
N GLY A 193 -6.32 -9.52 20.02
CA GLY A 193 -5.26 -8.56 20.37
C GLY A 193 -3.88 -8.84 19.75
N SER A 194 -3.71 -9.98 19.06
CA SER A 194 -2.40 -10.39 18.52
C SER A 194 -1.78 -9.37 17.56
N LYS A 195 -2.63 -8.62 16.86
CA LYS A 195 -2.26 -7.61 15.85
C LYS A 195 -2.65 -6.18 16.23
N ALA A 196 -3.17 -5.94 17.43
CA ALA A 196 -3.66 -4.63 17.82
C ALA A 196 -2.60 -3.52 17.69
N HIS A 197 -1.36 -3.83 18.05
CA HIS A 197 -0.24 -2.88 17.97
C HIS A 197 0.18 -2.54 16.54
N CYS A 198 -0.18 -3.37 15.54
CA CYS A 198 0.32 -3.23 14.18
C CYS A 198 -0.23 -2.00 13.46
N MET A 199 -1.50 -1.72 13.67
CA MET A 199 -2.21 -0.68 12.93
C MET A 199 -2.75 0.44 13.84
N ALA A 200 -2.56 0.35 15.16
CA ALA A 200 -3.14 1.30 16.11
C ALA A 200 -2.79 2.76 15.78
N GLY A 201 -1.53 3.04 15.51
CA GLY A 201 -1.08 4.39 15.16
C GLY A 201 -1.74 4.90 13.88
N TYR A 202 -1.72 4.10 12.81
CA TYR A 202 -2.35 4.49 11.56
C TYR A 202 -3.87 4.63 11.67
N ALA A 203 -4.54 3.74 12.41
CA ALA A 203 -5.97 3.81 12.65
C ALA A 203 -6.37 5.11 13.35
N VAL A 204 -5.64 5.50 14.41
CA VAL A 204 -5.87 6.76 15.11
C VAL A 204 -5.57 7.97 14.24
N PHE A 205 -4.46 7.92 13.48
CA PHE A 205 -4.10 8.98 12.53
C PHE A 205 -5.18 9.22 11.48
N SER A 206 -5.71 8.14 10.91
CA SER A 206 -6.70 8.18 9.82
C SER A 206 -8.15 8.26 10.28
N ARG A 207 -8.43 8.25 11.58
CA ARG A 207 -9.79 8.12 12.17
C ARG A 207 -10.52 6.86 11.68
N SER A 208 -9.80 5.78 11.36
CA SER A 208 -10.45 4.55 10.94
C SER A 208 -10.96 3.73 12.12
N PRO A 209 -12.10 3.05 12.00
CA PRO A 209 -12.48 2.01 12.94
C PRO A 209 -11.52 0.84 12.84
N VAL A 210 -11.31 0.14 13.96
CA VAL A 210 -10.56 -1.12 14.00
C VAL A 210 -11.52 -2.24 14.37
N ILE A 211 -11.73 -3.17 13.45
CA ILE A 211 -12.64 -4.29 13.64
C ILE A 211 -12.03 -5.58 13.06
N GLU A 212 -12.51 -6.73 13.50
CA GLU A 212 -12.19 -7.98 12.84
C GLU A 212 -13.09 -8.18 11.62
N PHE A 213 -12.51 -8.69 10.54
CA PHE A 213 -13.28 -9.16 9.40
C PHE A 213 -13.61 -10.63 9.61
N PRO A 214 -14.87 -11.00 9.85
CA PRO A 214 -15.21 -12.38 10.12
C PRO A 214 -15.38 -13.20 8.85
N ALA A 215 -14.98 -14.44 8.92
CA ALA A 215 -15.27 -15.44 7.90
C ALA A 215 -16.78 -15.71 7.70
N SER A 216 -17.63 -15.27 8.65
CA SER A 216 -19.05 -15.65 8.73
C SER A 216 -20.06 -14.51 8.88
N GLY A 217 -19.71 -13.28 8.46
CA GLY A 217 -20.72 -12.21 8.35
C GLY A 217 -21.17 -11.57 9.66
N ASP A 218 -20.23 -11.24 10.56
CA ASP A 218 -20.51 -10.42 11.74
C ASP A 218 -21.15 -9.08 11.35
N ALA A 219 -22.18 -8.68 12.07
CA ALA A 219 -22.97 -7.51 11.75
C ALA A 219 -22.16 -6.20 11.68
N ALA A 220 -21.09 -6.07 12.48
CA ALA A 220 -20.26 -4.88 12.44
C ALA A 220 -19.38 -4.79 11.19
N SER A 221 -18.78 -5.90 10.78
CA SER A 221 -17.99 -5.93 9.55
C SER A 221 -18.86 -5.67 8.34
N VAL A 222 -20.08 -6.26 8.33
CA VAL A 222 -21.09 -5.97 7.30
C VAL A 222 -21.44 -4.47 7.31
N ALA A 223 -21.65 -3.87 8.48
CA ALA A 223 -21.98 -2.46 8.60
C ALA A 223 -20.82 -1.56 8.17
N VAL A 224 -19.56 -1.91 8.51
CA VAL A 224 -18.38 -1.15 8.06
C VAL A 224 -18.20 -1.26 6.55
N ILE A 225 -18.30 -2.46 5.97
CA ILE A 225 -18.23 -2.64 4.52
C ILE A 225 -19.37 -1.89 3.82
N ALA A 226 -20.59 -1.96 4.36
CA ALA A 226 -21.73 -1.20 3.84
C ALA A 226 -21.47 0.31 3.89
N ARG A 227 -20.82 0.80 4.95
CA ARG A 227 -20.43 2.20 5.07
C ARG A 227 -19.37 2.61 4.05
N LEU A 228 -18.31 1.81 3.88
CA LEU A 228 -17.32 2.02 2.82
C LEU A 228 -17.99 2.06 1.44
N ASN A 229 -19.03 1.26 1.28
CA ASN A 229 -19.81 1.13 0.04
C ASN A 229 -20.82 2.28 -0.17
N ALA A 230 -21.32 2.90 0.89
CA ALA A 230 -22.28 4.01 0.81
C ALA A 230 -21.63 5.31 0.29
N SER A 231 -20.31 5.43 0.38
CA SER A 231 -19.57 6.54 -0.21
C SER A 231 -19.69 6.52 -1.74
N THR A 232 -19.79 7.67 -2.37
CA THR A 232 -19.70 7.80 -3.84
C THR A 232 -18.34 7.43 -4.40
N HIS A 233 -17.35 7.28 -3.52
CA HIS A 233 -15.96 6.90 -3.85
C HIS A 233 -15.68 5.50 -3.29
N ALA A 234 -14.75 4.79 -3.89
CA ALA A 234 -14.33 3.49 -3.39
C ALA A 234 -13.73 3.59 -1.97
N GLY A 235 -14.03 2.58 -1.16
CA GLY A 235 -13.48 2.43 0.18
C GLY A 235 -12.10 1.79 0.22
N VAL A 236 -11.41 1.92 1.35
CA VAL A 236 -10.10 1.32 1.59
C VAL A 236 -10.10 0.53 2.89
N ALA A 237 -9.65 -0.71 2.80
CA ALA A 237 -9.39 -1.59 3.93
C ALA A 237 -7.88 -1.66 4.18
N MET A 238 -7.44 -1.30 5.38
CA MET A 238 -6.05 -1.41 5.82
C MET A 238 -5.91 -2.61 6.75
N GLY A 239 -4.73 -3.20 6.82
CA GLY A 239 -4.49 -4.37 7.65
C GLY A 239 -4.88 -5.68 6.96
N TRP A 240 -5.11 -6.69 7.78
CA TRP A 240 -5.47 -8.02 7.28
C TRP A 240 -6.39 -8.73 8.27
N HIS A 241 -6.93 -9.86 7.87
CA HIS A 241 -7.83 -10.68 8.68
C HIS A 241 -7.22 -12.05 9.02
N SER A 242 -7.89 -12.82 9.84
CA SER A 242 -7.45 -14.15 10.28
C SER A 242 -7.95 -15.31 9.41
N GLY A 243 -8.72 -15.02 8.35
CA GLY A 243 -9.39 -16.03 7.52
C GLY A 243 -8.77 -16.20 6.12
N ASP A 244 -9.59 -16.67 5.19
CA ASP A 244 -9.20 -16.95 3.81
C ASP A 244 -9.03 -15.66 2.99
N GLU A 245 -7.88 -15.51 2.36
CA GLU A 245 -7.52 -14.33 1.56
C GLU A 245 -8.48 -14.08 0.40
N PHE A 246 -8.84 -15.16 -0.32
CA PHE A 246 -9.71 -15.02 -1.48
C PHE A 246 -11.09 -14.48 -1.09
N GLU A 247 -11.69 -15.02 -0.01
CA GLU A 247 -13.00 -14.57 0.45
C GLU A 247 -12.96 -13.14 1.01
N TYR A 248 -11.87 -12.77 1.67
CA TYR A 248 -11.68 -11.41 2.15
C TYR A 248 -11.62 -10.40 0.99
N VAL A 249 -10.68 -10.59 0.06
CA VAL A 249 -10.50 -9.67 -1.07
C VAL A 249 -11.75 -9.62 -1.95
N LYS A 250 -12.40 -10.77 -2.15
CA LYS A 250 -13.66 -10.85 -2.91
C LYS A 250 -14.82 -10.12 -2.24
N ALA A 251 -14.94 -10.23 -0.92
CA ALA A 251 -15.99 -9.52 -0.17
C ALA A 251 -15.77 -8.01 -0.20
N LEU A 252 -14.53 -7.54 -0.01
CA LEU A 252 -14.19 -6.13 -0.16
C LEU A 252 -14.47 -5.62 -1.58
N SER A 253 -14.06 -6.37 -2.60
CA SER A 253 -14.30 -5.99 -4.00
C SER A 253 -15.79 -5.83 -4.29
N ARG A 254 -16.63 -6.79 -3.85
CA ARG A 254 -18.09 -6.72 -3.95
C ARG A 254 -18.68 -5.55 -3.17
N GLY A 255 -18.06 -5.18 -2.07
CA GLY A 255 -18.41 -4.00 -1.28
C GLY A 255 -17.88 -2.68 -1.85
N GLY A 256 -17.24 -2.67 -3.03
CA GLY A 256 -16.70 -1.45 -3.62
C GLY A 256 -15.48 -0.88 -2.88
N ALA A 257 -14.67 -1.75 -2.25
CA ALA A 257 -13.44 -1.38 -1.56
C ALA A 257 -12.25 -2.23 -2.07
N TRP A 258 -11.04 -1.72 -1.86
CA TRP A 258 -9.79 -2.47 -2.03
C TRP A 258 -9.04 -2.61 -0.71
N ALA A 259 -8.13 -3.57 -0.65
CA ALA A 259 -7.29 -3.81 0.51
C ALA A 259 -5.86 -3.31 0.32
N HIS A 260 -5.24 -2.92 1.43
CA HIS A 260 -3.79 -2.83 1.58
C HIS A 260 -3.35 -3.74 2.71
N ALA A 261 -2.60 -4.79 2.38
CA ALA A 261 -1.95 -5.63 3.36
C ALA A 261 -0.88 -4.80 4.08
N SER A 262 -1.01 -4.63 5.38
CA SER A 262 -0.17 -3.71 6.16
C SER A 262 0.18 -4.21 7.56
N ASP A 263 -0.07 -5.49 7.88
CA ASP A 263 0.10 -6.06 9.21
C ASP A 263 0.93 -7.36 9.29
N TRP A 264 1.52 -7.80 8.18
CA TRP A 264 2.17 -9.12 8.08
C TRP A 264 3.59 -9.17 8.56
N SER A 265 4.31 -8.08 8.47
CA SER A 265 5.74 -8.03 8.74
C SER A 265 6.04 -7.86 10.23
N GLN A 266 7.21 -8.31 10.65
CA GLN A 266 7.73 -8.09 12.01
C GLN A 266 7.99 -6.60 12.28
N ASP A 267 8.18 -5.78 11.25
CA ASP A 267 8.42 -4.33 11.31
C ASP A 267 7.11 -3.53 11.25
N LEU A 268 6.11 -3.95 11.99
CA LEU A 268 4.70 -3.56 11.89
C LEU A 268 4.39 -2.09 12.15
N TYR A 269 5.32 -1.36 12.76
CA TYR A 269 5.16 0.06 13.08
C TYR A 269 5.53 0.98 11.92
N ALA A 270 6.18 0.45 10.90
CA ALA A 270 6.76 1.22 9.81
C ALA A 270 5.71 2.04 9.03
N LEU A 271 4.53 1.49 8.76
CA LEU A 271 3.49 2.22 8.05
C LEU A 271 3.05 3.47 8.82
N SER A 272 2.78 3.36 10.12
CA SER A 272 2.39 4.52 10.94
C SER A 272 3.48 5.57 10.96
N ASN A 273 4.74 5.16 11.11
CA ASN A 273 5.89 6.06 11.06
C ASN A 273 5.97 6.79 9.72
N LEU A 274 6.00 6.05 8.62
CA LEU A 274 6.25 6.61 7.30
C LEU A 274 5.04 7.39 6.76
N ALA A 275 3.81 6.94 7.02
CA ALA A 275 2.62 7.68 6.63
C ALA A 275 2.52 9.04 7.34
N ALA A 276 3.01 9.13 8.60
CA ALA A 276 3.03 10.37 9.35
C ALA A 276 4.20 11.30 8.99
N HIS A 277 5.36 10.75 8.66
CA HIS A 277 6.61 11.51 8.52
C HIS A 277 7.10 11.65 7.07
N SER A 278 6.65 10.80 6.15
CA SER A 278 6.98 10.96 4.73
C SER A 278 6.21 12.13 4.13
N ASN A 279 6.88 12.93 3.31
CA ASN A 279 6.29 14.12 2.74
C ASN A 279 5.94 13.93 1.26
N ALA A 280 4.75 13.44 0.98
CA ALA A 280 4.24 13.33 -0.38
C ALA A 280 3.94 14.70 -1.03
N LEU A 281 3.63 15.72 -0.23
CA LEU A 281 3.10 17.00 -0.74
C LEU A 281 4.17 18.08 -0.93
N ALA A 282 5.32 17.99 -0.30
CA ALA A 282 6.33 19.04 -0.33
C ALA A 282 7.25 19.01 -1.55
N ARG A 283 7.24 17.91 -2.30
CA ARG A 283 7.98 17.91 -3.57
C ARG A 283 7.14 18.57 -4.63
N PRO A 284 7.68 19.60 -5.36
CA PRO A 284 7.09 19.98 -6.62
C PRO A 284 6.90 18.66 -7.37
N ARG A 285 5.70 18.38 -7.86
CA ARG A 285 5.43 17.25 -8.77
C ARG A 285 6.28 17.47 -10.02
N THR A 286 7.58 17.26 -9.89
CA THR A 286 8.43 17.09 -11.05
C THR A 286 7.81 15.91 -11.76
N THR A 287 7.51 16.10 -13.03
CA THR A 287 7.06 15.06 -13.94
C THR A 287 7.73 13.77 -13.50
N PRO A 288 6.98 12.73 -13.08
CA PRO A 288 7.62 11.51 -12.63
C PRO A 288 8.66 11.16 -13.66
N PRO A 289 9.88 10.73 -13.28
CA PRO A 289 10.82 10.26 -14.27
C PRO A 289 10.02 9.30 -15.13
N ARG A 290 9.80 9.64 -16.38
CA ARG A 290 9.08 8.79 -17.34
C ARG A 290 9.67 7.44 -17.12
N GLY A 291 8.82 6.46 -16.75
CA GLY A 291 9.28 5.12 -16.46
C GLY A 291 10.31 4.78 -17.51
N LEU A 292 11.47 4.27 -17.11
CA LEU A 292 12.60 4.05 -18.02
C LEU A 292 12.03 3.60 -19.35
N PRO A 293 12.25 4.31 -20.46
CA PRO A 293 11.54 4.02 -21.70
C PRO A 293 11.79 2.56 -22.02
N LEU A 294 10.73 1.80 -22.32
CA LEU A 294 10.85 0.42 -22.80
C LEU A 294 11.73 0.31 -24.08
N SER A 295 12.29 1.40 -24.56
CA SER A 295 13.27 1.46 -25.64
C SER A 295 14.54 0.68 -25.36
N ALA A 296 14.83 0.33 -24.10
CA ALA A 296 15.98 -0.54 -23.79
C ALA A 296 15.74 -2.01 -24.20
N ALA A 297 14.49 -2.44 -24.34
CA ALA A 297 14.19 -3.81 -24.78
C ALA A 297 14.28 -4.01 -26.31
N THR A 298 14.52 -2.94 -27.08
CA THR A 298 14.71 -3.03 -28.54
C THR A 298 16.17 -2.95 -28.96
N HIS A 299 17.13 -2.96 -28.04
CA HIS A 299 18.49 -3.25 -28.42
C HIS A 299 18.62 -4.74 -28.77
N ALA A 300 18.16 -5.05 -29.98
CA ALA A 300 18.70 -6.17 -30.71
C ALA A 300 20.23 -6.12 -30.57
N HIS A 301 20.83 -7.25 -30.25
CA HIS A 301 22.25 -7.49 -30.36
C HIS A 301 22.81 -6.77 -31.61
N GLU A 302 23.39 -5.62 -31.46
CA GLU A 302 24.41 -5.16 -32.36
C GLU A 302 25.66 -6.03 -32.08
N SER A 303 25.73 -7.09 -32.84
CA SER A 303 26.97 -7.87 -33.01
C SER A 303 28.08 -6.88 -33.31
N SER A 304 29.10 -6.83 -32.45
CA SER A 304 30.35 -6.14 -32.69
C SER A 304 31.00 -6.68 -33.97
N ALA A 305 30.71 -6.06 -35.10
CA ALA A 305 31.43 -6.28 -36.34
C ALA A 305 32.64 -5.36 -36.35
N MET A 306 33.83 -5.96 -36.44
CA MET A 306 35.10 -5.30 -36.71
C MET A 306 35.04 -4.46 -37.98
N PRO A 307 35.73 -3.30 -38.04
CA PRO A 307 35.73 -2.45 -39.23
C PRO A 307 36.65 -3.00 -40.28
N GLY A 308 36.11 -3.29 -41.46
CA GLY A 308 36.94 -3.58 -42.64
C GLY A 308 36.18 -4.15 -43.82
N ALA A 309 36.09 -3.31 -44.85
CA ALA A 309 35.89 -3.63 -46.28
C ALA A 309 34.47 -3.55 -46.89
N GLY A 310 34.32 -2.55 -47.75
CA GLY A 310 33.65 -2.72 -49.05
C GLY A 310 32.14 -2.51 -49.12
N ARG A 311 31.72 -1.32 -49.50
CA ARG A 311 30.36 -0.98 -50.02
C ARG A 311 29.92 -1.98 -51.10
N SER A 312 28.79 -2.64 -50.84
CA SER A 312 27.88 -3.10 -51.88
C SER A 312 26.45 -2.90 -51.37
N GLU A 313 25.76 -1.97 -51.95
CA GLU A 313 24.31 -1.73 -51.72
C GLU A 313 23.55 -2.93 -52.29
N ARG A 314 23.20 -3.87 -51.42
CA ARG A 314 22.09 -4.78 -51.63
C ARG A 314 21.06 -4.50 -50.57
N HIS A 315 19.85 -4.13 -50.99
CA HIS A 315 18.68 -4.15 -50.13
C HIS A 315 18.56 -5.53 -49.50
N ALA A 316 19.10 -5.68 -48.28
CA ALA A 316 18.83 -6.82 -47.47
C ALA A 316 17.41 -6.59 -46.92
N GLU A 317 16.42 -7.26 -47.48
CA GLU A 317 15.14 -7.48 -46.81
C GLU A 317 15.46 -8.03 -45.43
N SER A 318 15.24 -7.22 -44.40
CA SER A 318 15.36 -7.65 -43.01
C SER A 318 14.32 -8.73 -42.76
N ARG A 319 14.71 -10.00 -42.87
CA ARG A 319 13.90 -11.10 -42.38
C ARG A 319 13.61 -10.82 -40.92
N PRO A 320 12.33 -10.71 -40.52
CA PRO A 320 12.02 -10.54 -39.11
C PRO A 320 12.63 -11.72 -38.36
N VAL A 321 13.51 -11.44 -37.41
CA VAL A 321 14.01 -12.45 -36.47
C VAL A 321 12.78 -12.98 -35.75
N GLN A 322 12.37 -14.20 -36.09
CA GLN A 322 11.29 -14.89 -35.40
C GLN A 322 11.82 -15.29 -34.04
N ALA A 323 11.72 -14.40 -33.05
CA ALA A 323 11.95 -14.76 -31.66
C ALA A 323 10.94 -15.86 -31.31
N ALA A 324 11.43 -17.06 -31.02
CA ALA A 324 10.58 -18.21 -30.74
C ALA A 324 9.79 -18.02 -29.43
N HIS A 325 10.36 -17.34 -28.47
CA HIS A 325 9.75 -17.08 -27.15
C HIS A 325 10.22 -15.74 -26.57
N THR A 326 9.32 -15.08 -25.80
CA THR A 326 9.66 -13.95 -24.94
C THR A 326 9.38 -14.36 -23.50
N VAL A 327 10.35 -14.15 -22.61
CA VAL A 327 10.22 -14.44 -21.17
C VAL A 327 10.34 -13.12 -20.42
N ALA A 328 9.38 -12.85 -19.54
CA ALA A 328 9.41 -11.75 -18.61
C ALA A 328 9.37 -12.28 -17.17
N PHE A 329 10.30 -11.83 -16.35
CA PHE A 329 10.31 -12.14 -14.91
C PHE A 329 9.61 -11.04 -14.15
N ILE A 330 8.59 -11.41 -13.36
CA ILE A 330 7.83 -10.47 -12.53
C ILE A 330 7.82 -11.01 -11.09
N MET A 331 8.35 -10.21 -10.16
CA MET A 331 8.24 -10.45 -8.73
C MET A 331 6.90 -9.91 -8.25
N SER A 332 6.05 -10.78 -7.67
CA SER A 332 4.75 -10.41 -7.10
C SER A 332 4.85 -9.91 -5.65
N ASP A 333 3.72 -9.79 -4.95
CA ASP A 333 3.54 -9.41 -3.55
C ASP A 333 3.88 -7.94 -3.19
N GLY A 334 4.09 -7.08 -4.16
CA GLY A 334 4.34 -5.66 -3.93
C GLY A 334 3.15 -4.84 -3.42
N ASP A 335 2.01 -5.48 -3.14
CA ASP A 335 0.85 -4.88 -2.47
C ASP A 335 1.01 -4.80 -0.94
N ASN A 336 1.84 -5.68 -0.36
CA ASN A 336 2.06 -5.70 1.08
C ASN A 336 2.98 -4.55 1.50
N LEU A 337 2.38 -3.52 2.08
CA LEU A 337 3.09 -2.30 2.49
C LEU A 337 4.13 -2.59 3.58
N CYS A 338 3.84 -3.51 4.50
CA CYS A 338 4.82 -3.85 5.55
C CYS A 338 6.02 -4.59 4.97
N TRP A 339 5.80 -5.50 4.01
CA TRP A 339 6.89 -6.17 3.32
C TRP A 339 7.78 -5.21 2.54
N LEU A 340 7.19 -4.26 1.81
CA LEU A 340 7.92 -3.20 1.10
C LEU A 340 8.80 -2.36 2.04
N GLN A 341 8.33 -2.11 3.25
CA GLN A 341 9.06 -1.35 4.27
C GLN A 341 10.09 -2.19 5.01
N GLY A 342 9.87 -3.51 5.09
CA GLY A 342 10.70 -4.46 5.84
C GLY A 342 11.64 -5.26 4.95
N ASP A 343 11.30 -6.51 4.73
CA ASP A 343 12.17 -7.52 4.14
C ASP A 343 12.49 -7.28 2.65
N TRP A 344 11.62 -6.60 1.91
CA TRP A 344 11.83 -6.33 0.49
C TRP A 344 13.17 -5.63 0.20
N ARG A 345 13.62 -4.75 1.10
CA ARG A 345 14.91 -4.05 0.98
C ARG A 345 16.14 -4.93 1.21
N LYS A 346 15.98 -6.13 1.79
CA LYS A 346 17.08 -7.02 2.18
C LYS A 346 17.75 -7.69 0.97
N ALA A 347 18.93 -8.27 1.20
CA ALA A 347 19.75 -8.92 0.17
C ALA A 347 19.09 -10.12 -0.51
N SER A 348 18.08 -10.73 0.11
CA SER A 348 17.29 -11.82 -0.48
C SER A 348 16.27 -11.35 -1.53
N TRP A 349 16.02 -10.03 -1.62
CA TRP A 349 15.01 -9.44 -2.50
C TRP A 349 15.60 -8.25 -3.30
N TYR A 350 14.97 -7.08 -3.22
CA TYR A 350 15.39 -5.89 -3.97
C TYR A 350 16.80 -5.41 -3.61
N GLY A 351 17.29 -5.66 -2.39
CA GLY A 351 18.67 -5.40 -1.97
C GLY A 351 19.70 -6.43 -2.44
N SER A 352 19.31 -7.40 -3.29
CA SER A 352 20.24 -8.43 -3.79
C SER A 352 21.45 -7.81 -4.50
N PRO A 353 22.67 -8.32 -4.21
CA PRO A 353 23.87 -7.89 -4.92
C PRO A 353 23.85 -8.28 -6.41
N ASP A 354 23.05 -9.29 -6.78
CA ASP A 354 22.90 -9.75 -8.17
C ASP A 354 21.78 -8.99 -8.92
N ARG A 355 21.08 -8.06 -8.26
CA ARG A 355 20.05 -7.25 -8.89
C ARG A 355 20.63 -6.44 -10.05
N GLY A 356 19.93 -6.44 -11.16
CA GLY A 356 20.39 -5.79 -12.38
C GLY A 356 21.14 -6.72 -13.35
N ALA A 357 21.43 -7.98 -12.97
CA ALA A 357 22.01 -8.96 -13.87
C ALA A 357 21.05 -9.40 -14.97
N VAL A 358 19.74 -9.43 -14.65
CA VAL A 358 18.66 -9.73 -15.60
C VAL A 358 17.51 -8.73 -15.45
N PRO A 359 16.72 -8.48 -16.51
CA PRO A 359 15.52 -7.64 -16.39
C PRO A 359 14.49 -8.28 -15.48
N ILE A 360 14.01 -7.51 -14.47
CA ILE A 360 12.96 -7.93 -13.54
C ILE A 360 11.92 -6.82 -13.43
N GLY A 361 10.63 -7.22 -13.52
CA GLY A 361 9.51 -6.38 -13.13
C GLY A 361 9.21 -6.58 -11.64
N TRP A 362 9.34 -5.53 -10.85
CA TRP A 362 9.01 -5.52 -9.44
C TRP A 362 7.60 -4.99 -9.27
N THR A 363 6.66 -5.81 -8.79
CA THR A 363 5.35 -5.27 -8.41
C THR A 363 5.52 -4.36 -7.20
N PHE A 364 4.78 -3.26 -7.20
CA PHE A 364 4.84 -2.27 -6.15
C PHE A 364 3.47 -1.59 -6.02
N ALA A 365 2.99 -1.42 -4.79
CA ALA A 365 1.73 -0.73 -4.55
C ALA A 365 1.80 0.72 -5.02
N PRO A 366 1.01 1.17 -6.00
CA PRO A 366 1.02 2.57 -6.43
C PRO A 366 0.64 3.54 -5.31
N ALA A 367 -0.19 3.07 -4.35
CA ALA A 367 -0.54 3.81 -3.15
C ALA A 367 0.67 4.17 -2.26
N ALA A 368 1.82 3.51 -2.45
CA ALA A 368 3.07 3.88 -1.79
C ALA A 368 3.49 5.33 -2.08
N ALA A 369 3.08 5.89 -3.22
CA ALA A 369 3.33 7.32 -3.53
C ALA A 369 2.66 8.27 -2.53
N GLU A 370 1.57 7.83 -1.88
CA GLU A 370 0.82 8.58 -0.87
C GLU A 370 1.13 8.09 0.56
N LEU A 371 1.23 6.78 0.75
CA LEU A 371 1.34 6.16 2.07
C LEU A 371 2.78 6.09 2.58
N ILE A 372 3.74 5.78 1.69
CA ILE A 372 5.15 5.53 2.05
C ILE A 372 6.08 6.08 0.95
N PRO A 373 5.97 7.36 0.58
CA PRO A 373 6.73 7.92 -0.55
C PRO A 373 8.24 7.79 -0.40
N THR A 374 8.78 7.84 0.82
CA THR A 374 10.20 7.60 1.08
C THR A 374 10.69 6.23 0.59
N VAL A 375 9.87 5.19 0.76
CA VAL A 375 10.19 3.84 0.27
C VAL A 375 10.23 3.79 -1.25
N LEU A 376 9.21 4.35 -1.90
CA LEU A 376 9.12 4.40 -3.36
C LEU A 376 10.30 5.18 -3.97
N GLU A 377 10.66 6.31 -3.39
CA GLU A 377 11.78 7.13 -3.84
C GLU A 377 13.13 6.44 -3.64
N TRP A 378 13.31 5.76 -2.50
CA TRP A 378 14.50 4.96 -2.25
C TRP A 378 14.65 3.84 -3.30
N ALA A 379 13.56 3.13 -3.58
CA ALA A 379 13.54 2.08 -4.59
C ALA A 379 13.94 2.63 -5.97
N ARG A 380 13.38 3.77 -6.37
CA ARG A 380 13.67 4.40 -7.67
C ARG A 380 15.11 4.89 -7.79
N ARG A 381 15.63 5.50 -6.73
CA ARG A 381 17.03 5.96 -6.73
C ARG A 381 18.02 4.81 -6.86
N GLY A 382 17.67 3.64 -6.31
CA GLY A 382 18.48 2.44 -6.39
C GLY A 382 18.24 1.59 -7.64
N ALA A 383 17.28 1.93 -8.50
CA ALA A 383 16.93 1.14 -9.66
C ALA A 383 18.07 1.07 -10.69
N THR A 384 18.29 -0.11 -11.25
CA THR A 384 19.18 -0.35 -12.39
C THR A 384 18.40 -0.22 -13.70
N VAL A 385 19.10 -0.27 -14.83
CA VAL A 385 18.47 -0.27 -16.18
C VAL A 385 17.62 -1.52 -16.42
N ASN A 386 17.83 -2.57 -15.65
CA ASN A 386 17.12 -3.85 -15.73
C ASN A 386 15.96 -3.95 -14.72
N ASP A 387 15.71 -2.92 -13.92
CA ASP A 387 14.58 -2.88 -13.00
C ASP A 387 13.40 -2.12 -13.62
N SER A 388 12.21 -2.68 -13.51
CA SER A 388 10.96 -2.02 -13.88
C SER A 388 9.97 -2.11 -12.73
N PHE A 389 9.23 -1.04 -12.45
CA PHE A 389 8.18 -1.06 -11.44
C PHE A 389 6.81 -1.27 -12.10
N ILE A 390 6.05 -2.21 -11.58
CA ILE A 390 4.74 -2.63 -12.08
C ILE A 390 3.71 -2.37 -10.98
N ALA A 391 2.66 -1.63 -11.28
CA ALA A 391 1.58 -1.38 -10.33
C ALA A 391 0.86 -2.69 -9.99
N GLY A 392 0.76 -3.06 -8.74
CA GLY A 392 0.05 -4.29 -8.41
C GLY A 392 -0.11 -4.62 -6.94
N PRO A 393 -0.89 -5.69 -6.73
CA PRO A 393 -2.11 -6.04 -7.46
C PRO A 393 -3.28 -5.16 -7.02
N SER A 394 -4.14 -4.86 -7.76
CA SER A 394 -4.72 -4.69 -9.03
C SER A 394 -4.82 -3.21 -9.39
N GLY A 395 -3.82 -2.41 -9.01
CA GLY A 395 -3.78 -0.97 -9.24
C GLY A 395 -3.94 -0.16 -7.95
N ALA A 396 -5.11 0.43 -7.67
CA ALA A 396 -5.32 1.27 -6.48
C ALA A 396 -5.00 0.53 -5.16
N GLY A 397 -5.16 -0.79 -5.15
CA GLY A 397 -4.85 -1.70 -4.06
C GLY A 397 -5.24 -3.11 -4.45
N TYR A 398 -5.29 -4.05 -3.51
CA TYR A 398 -5.63 -5.43 -3.78
C TYR A 398 -7.15 -5.62 -3.83
N TYR A 399 -7.67 -5.96 -5.01
CA TYR A 399 -9.06 -6.30 -5.28
C TYR A 399 -9.17 -7.19 -6.52
N PHE A 400 -10.31 -7.85 -6.69
CA PHE A 400 -10.64 -8.63 -7.88
C PHE A 400 -11.54 -7.81 -8.80
N PRO A 401 -11.06 -7.34 -9.96
CA PRO A 401 -11.85 -6.48 -10.85
C PRO A 401 -13.17 -7.10 -11.30
N ASP A 402 -13.19 -8.42 -11.49
CA ASP A 402 -14.38 -9.19 -11.86
C ASP A 402 -15.45 -9.27 -10.75
N ALA A 403 -15.07 -9.01 -9.50
CA ALA A 403 -15.99 -8.93 -8.38
C ALA A 403 -16.52 -7.50 -8.09
N VAL A 404 -15.90 -6.47 -8.67
CA VAL A 404 -16.33 -5.07 -8.47
C VAL A 404 -17.67 -4.79 -9.15
N PRO A 405 -18.66 -4.23 -8.44
CA PRO A 405 -19.94 -3.83 -9.03
C PRO A 405 -19.77 -2.86 -10.21
N ILE A 406 -20.61 -2.98 -11.23
CA ILE A 406 -20.46 -2.20 -12.47
C ILE A 406 -20.49 -0.70 -12.21
N ASP A 407 -21.37 -0.24 -11.34
CA ASP A 407 -21.53 1.16 -10.93
C ASP A 407 -20.33 1.73 -10.14
N ARG A 408 -19.41 0.86 -9.69
CA ARG A 408 -18.19 1.23 -8.95
C ARG A 408 -16.92 1.19 -9.78
N ARG A 409 -16.91 0.55 -10.93
CA ARG A 409 -15.70 0.35 -11.76
C ARG A 409 -15.02 1.66 -12.17
N ASP A 410 -15.79 2.72 -12.40
CA ASP A 410 -15.22 4.05 -12.70
C ASP A 410 -14.45 4.64 -11.54
N ALA A 411 -14.88 4.48 -10.29
CA ALA A 411 -14.14 4.92 -9.12
C ALA A 411 -12.79 4.19 -8.99
N PHE A 412 -12.78 2.88 -9.21
CA PHE A 412 -11.54 2.06 -9.20
C PHE A 412 -10.59 2.45 -10.34
N LYS A 413 -11.09 2.67 -11.55
CA LYS A 413 -10.32 3.17 -12.69
C LYS A 413 -9.68 4.52 -12.40
N GLN A 414 -10.44 5.48 -11.85
CA GLN A 414 -9.94 6.81 -11.55
C GLN A 414 -8.86 6.76 -10.47
N ALA A 415 -9.10 6.03 -9.36
CA ALA A 415 -8.11 5.86 -8.31
C ALA A 415 -6.84 5.16 -8.81
N THR A 416 -6.98 4.09 -9.58
CA THR A 416 -5.85 3.37 -10.18
C THR A 416 -5.05 4.28 -11.11
N GLY A 417 -5.72 4.99 -12.01
CA GLY A 417 -5.06 5.92 -12.94
C GLY A 417 -4.28 7.00 -12.20
N GLN A 418 -4.89 7.64 -11.21
CA GLN A 418 -4.23 8.69 -10.42
C GLN A 418 -3.04 8.16 -9.63
N LEU A 419 -3.17 7.02 -8.94
CA LEU A 419 -2.08 6.44 -8.18
C LEU A 419 -0.93 5.97 -9.07
N MET A 420 -1.22 5.43 -10.25
CA MET A 420 -0.21 5.07 -11.25
C MET A 420 0.52 6.31 -11.78
N GLU A 421 -0.18 7.40 -12.05
CA GLU A 421 0.43 8.69 -12.43
C GLU A 421 1.32 9.24 -11.32
N LEU A 422 0.85 9.26 -10.08
CA LEU A 422 1.63 9.71 -8.90
C LEU A 422 2.86 8.84 -8.67
N SER A 423 2.70 7.54 -8.83
CA SER A 423 3.80 6.58 -8.69
C SER A 423 4.64 6.43 -9.95
N GLY A 424 4.31 7.04 -11.09
CA GLY A 424 5.03 6.93 -12.36
C GLY A 424 5.12 5.51 -12.92
N MET A 425 4.16 4.66 -12.59
CA MET A 425 4.02 3.30 -13.11
C MET A 425 3.03 3.31 -14.27
N ASP A 426 3.30 2.52 -15.31
CA ASP A 426 2.45 2.44 -16.49
C ASP A 426 2.09 1.00 -16.91
N LEU A 427 2.65 0.02 -16.21
CA LEU A 427 2.27 -1.39 -16.31
C LEU A 427 1.44 -1.78 -15.10
N LEU A 428 0.39 -2.55 -15.33
CA LEU A 428 -0.54 -2.98 -14.29
C LEU A 428 -0.49 -4.49 -14.11
N ASN A 429 -0.31 -4.96 -12.89
CA ASN A 429 -0.49 -6.36 -12.50
C ASN A 429 -1.86 -6.53 -11.85
N VAL A 430 -2.66 -7.45 -12.34
CA VAL A 430 -4.01 -7.74 -11.85
C VAL A 430 -4.11 -9.19 -11.40
N ILE A 431 -4.68 -9.40 -10.23
CA ILE A 431 -5.11 -10.71 -9.75
C ILE A 431 -6.64 -10.74 -9.73
N GLY A 432 -7.25 -11.80 -10.24
CA GLY A 432 -8.70 -11.95 -10.27
C GLY A 432 -9.11 -13.41 -10.39
N ALA A 433 -10.41 -13.69 -10.30
CA ALA A 433 -10.91 -15.04 -10.47
C ALA A 433 -10.95 -15.46 -11.95
N ALA A 434 -11.21 -14.51 -12.86
CA ALA A 434 -11.25 -14.76 -14.30
C ALA A 434 -10.81 -13.51 -15.09
N PRO A 435 -10.16 -13.68 -16.27
CA PRO A 435 -9.76 -12.57 -17.14
C PRO A 435 -10.95 -12.04 -17.97
N ALA A 436 -12.02 -11.60 -17.30
CA ALA A 436 -13.23 -11.09 -17.94
C ALA A 436 -12.96 -9.72 -18.60
N ALA A 437 -13.20 -9.60 -19.91
CA ALA A 437 -12.93 -8.39 -20.67
C ALA A 437 -13.67 -7.19 -20.08
N GLU A 438 -14.94 -7.33 -19.73
CA GLU A 438 -15.78 -6.28 -19.14
C GLU A 438 -15.28 -5.76 -17.78
N ALA A 439 -14.44 -6.55 -17.09
CA ALA A 439 -13.83 -6.15 -15.83
C ALA A 439 -12.47 -5.45 -16.04
N LEU A 440 -11.73 -5.80 -17.09
CA LEU A 440 -10.39 -5.28 -17.38
C LEU A 440 -10.43 -4.03 -18.28
N GLU A 441 -11.40 -3.92 -19.19
CA GLU A 441 -11.52 -2.78 -20.10
C GLU A 441 -11.59 -1.42 -19.40
N PRO A 442 -12.32 -1.23 -18.27
CA PRO A 442 -12.31 0.03 -17.54
C PRO A 442 -10.92 0.43 -17.09
N LEU A 443 -10.11 -0.52 -16.58
CA LEU A 443 -8.73 -0.26 -16.16
C LEU A 443 -7.85 0.12 -17.35
N LEU A 444 -7.95 -0.64 -18.44
CA LEU A 444 -7.20 -0.40 -19.67
C LEU A 444 -7.61 0.91 -20.35
N ALA A 445 -8.84 1.41 -20.15
CA ALA A 445 -9.28 2.71 -20.64
C ALA A 445 -8.57 3.88 -19.94
N SER A 446 -7.92 3.68 -18.79
CA SER A 446 -7.09 4.71 -18.16
C SER A 446 -5.86 5.02 -19.03
N ALA A 447 -5.56 6.31 -19.24
CA ALA A 447 -4.37 6.74 -19.97
C ALA A 447 -3.06 6.33 -19.26
N ALA A 448 -3.10 6.19 -17.93
CA ALA A 448 -1.96 5.78 -17.14
C ALA A 448 -1.57 4.31 -17.36
N VAL A 449 -2.51 3.45 -17.79
CA VAL A 449 -2.26 2.02 -18.01
C VAL A 449 -1.87 1.78 -19.45
N ARG A 450 -0.63 1.34 -19.69
CA ARG A 450 -0.10 1.00 -21.03
C ARG A 450 -0.33 -0.46 -21.39
N ALA A 451 -0.15 -1.37 -20.42
CA ALA A 451 -0.38 -2.80 -20.58
C ALA A 451 -0.72 -3.43 -19.22
N LEU A 452 -1.25 -4.65 -19.25
CA LEU A 452 -1.71 -5.37 -18.07
C LEU A 452 -1.18 -6.80 -18.08
N PHE A 453 -0.72 -7.27 -16.91
CA PHE A 453 -0.48 -8.68 -16.61
C PHE A 453 -1.63 -9.23 -15.77
N PHE A 454 -2.15 -10.38 -16.14
CA PHE A 454 -3.26 -11.01 -15.43
C PHE A 454 -2.87 -12.36 -14.82
N TRP A 455 -3.25 -12.55 -13.56
CA TRP A 455 -3.03 -13.77 -12.80
C TRP A 455 -4.36 -14.27 -12.25
N THR A 456 -4.64 -15.59 -12.42
CA THR A 456 -5.81 -16.19 -11.82
C THR A 456 -5.51 -16.61 -10.39
N TYR A 457 -6.25 -16.07 -9.43
CA TYR A 457 -6.09 -16.46 -8.03
C TYR A 457 -6.39 -17.97 -7.83
N GLY A 458 -5.59 -18.63 -7.01
CA GLY A 458 -5.80 -20.01 -6.56
C GLY A 458 -5.35 -21.11 -7.51
N ALA A 459 -5.42 -20.96 -8.82
CA ALA A 459 -5.00 -21.99 -9.79
C ALA A 459 -3.48 -21.97 -10.05
N GLY A 460 -2.67 -21.83 -9.01
CA GLY A 460 -1.23 -21.64 -9.12
C GLY A 460 -0.87 -20.32 -9.82
N TYR A 461 -1.75 -19.34 -9.77
CA TYR A 461 -1.61 -18.05 -10.43
C TYR A 461 -1.32 -18.17 -11.93
N SER A 462 -1.80 -19.26 -12.57
CA SER A 462 -1.48 -19.60 -13.97
C SER A 462 -2.05 -18.61 -14.99
N GLY A 463 -3.06 -17.82 -14.60
CA GLY A 463 -3.66 -16.79 -15.44
C GLY A 463 -4.14 -17.31 -16.78
N MET A 464 -3.75 -16.62 -17.86
CA MET A 464 -4.05 -16.97 -19.25
C MET A 464 -3.04 -17.99 -19.83
N ARG A 465 -2.24 -18.66 -19.00
CA ARG A 465 -1.24 -19.66 -19.41
C ARG A 465 -0.22 -19.13 -20.43
N GLY A 466 0.28 -17.94 -20.21
CA GLY A 466 1.21 -17.26 -21.12
C GLY A 466 0.54 -16.78 -22.42
N ASN A 467 -0.77 -16.85 -22.55
CA ASN A 467 -1.48 -16.29 -23.70
C ASN A 467 -1.47 -14.75 -23.63
N VAL A 468 -1.56 -14.16 -24.80
CA VAL A 468 -1.58 -12.72 -24.99
C VAL A 468 -2.89 -12.33 -25.70
N ALA A 469 -3.53 -11.28 -25.22
CA ALA A 469 -4.73 -10.69 -25.83
C ALA A 469 -4.56 -9.19 -26.01
N TRP A 470 -5.43 -8.61 -26.81
CA TRP A 470 -5.52 -7.16 -26.99
C TRP A 470 -6.94 -6.72 -26.64
N LEU A 471 -7.05 -5.84 -25.64
CA LEU A 471 -8.32 -5.24 -25.24
C LEU A 471 -8.19 -3.71 -25.33
N GLY A 472 -9.12 -3.07 -26.03
CA GLY A 472 -9.08 -1.60 -26.22
C GLY A 472 -7.76 -1.10 -26.85
N GLY A 473 -7.10 -1.91 -27.69
CA GLY A 473 -5.81 -1.59 -28.30
C GLY A 473 -4.60 -1.74 -27.37
N LYS A 474 -4.77 -2.26 -26.16
CA LYS A 474 -3.69 -2.47 -25.18
C LYS A 474 -3.43 -3.94 -24.93
N LEU A 475 -2.17 -4.26 -24.60
CA LEU A 475 -1.72 -5.63 -24.35
C LEU A 475 -2.21 -6.13 -22.99
N VAL A 476 -2.77 -7.34 -22.99
CA VAL A 476 -3.04 -8.16 -21.80
C VAL A 476 -2.24 -9.44 -21.93
N ALA A 477 -1.36 -9.71 -20.99
CA ALA A 477 -0.53 -10.90 -20.95
C ALA A 477 -0.85 -11.74 -19.71
N GLY A 478 -1.03 -13.03 -19.88
CA GLY A 478 -1.25 -13.94 -18.76
C GLY A 478 0.04 -14.49 -18.20
N GLY A 479 0.10 -14.63 -16.89
CA GLY A 479 1.21 -15.27 -16.20
C GLY A 479 1.25 -16.80 -16.42
N VAL A 480 2.43 -17.37 -16.20
CA VAL A 480 2.65 -18.82 -16.05
C VAL A 480 3.38 -19.01 -14.74
N SER A 481 2.73 -19.58 -13.74
CA SER A 481 3.39 -19.94 -12.49
C SER A 481 3.98 -21.35 -12.59
N ARG A 482 5.11 -21.55 -11.94
CA ARG A 482 5.79 -22.85 -11.87
C ARG A 482 5.29 -23.76 -10.73
N SER A 483 4.15 -23.52 -10.13
CA SER A 483 3.60 -24.50 -9.19
C SER A 483 3.17 -25.75 -9.93
N GLY A 484 3.94 -26.82 -9.81
CA GLY A 484 3.70 -28.09 -10.47
C GLY A 484 2.48 -28.81 -9.90
N ALA A 485 1.30 -28.55 -10.44
CA ALA A 485 0.16 -29.44 -10.39
C ALA A 485 -0.74 -29.16 -11.59
N SER A 486 -0.84 -30.14 -12.48
CA SER A 486 -1.74 -30.14 -13.62
C SER A 486 -3.19 -30.27 -13.15
N GLN A 487 -4.02 -29.26 -13.40
CA GLN A 487 -5.49 -29.39 -13.35
C GLN A 487 -6.08 -29.15 -14.75
N PRO A 488 -7.16 -29.87 -15.12
CA PRO A 488 -7.72 -29.80 -16.45
C PRO A 488 -8.53 -28.52 -16.68
N THR A 489 -8.49 -28.03 -17.88
CA THR A 489 -8.89 -26.70 -18.32
C THR A 489 -10.22 -26.67 -19.02
N SER A 490 -11.10 -25.75 -18.65
CA SER A 490 -12.16 -25.26 -19.52
C SER A 490 -11.58 -24.24 -20.51
N GLN A 491 -11.79 -24.48 -21.79
CA GLN A 491 -11.25 -23.66 -22.88
C GLN A 491 -12.10 -22.41 -23.07
N VAL A 492 -11.45 -21.24 -23.05
CA VAL A 492 -11.95 -20.03 -23.70
C VAL A 492 -11.19 -19.90 -25.01
N PRO A 493 -11.84 -19.78 -26.17
CA PRO A 493 -11.16 -19.68 -27.45
C PRO A 493 -10.61 -18.27 -27.65
N TRP A 494 -9.29 -18.12 -27.51
CA TRP A 494 -8.55 -16.91 -27.88
C TRP A 494 -7.77 -17.19 -29.18
N SER A 495 -8.02 -16.43 -30.19
CA SER A 495 -7.31 -16.53 -31.47
C SER A 495 -6.06 -15.64 -31.44
N GLY A 496 -4.88 -16.24 -31.28
CA GLY A 496 -3.59 -15.53 -31.42
C GLY A 496 -2.39 -16.41 -31.03
N ARG A 497 -1.45 -16.61 -31.98
CA ARG A 497 -0.31 -17.56 -31.85
C ARG A 497 0.97 -16.89 -31.30
N ARG A 498 0.93 -16.16 -30.21
CA ARG A 498 2.18 -15.74 -29.53
C ARG A 498 2.05 -16.09 -28.06
N ARG A 499 3.05 -16.74 -27.49
CA ARG A 499 3.09 -17.10 -26.05
C ARG A 499 4.12 -16.23 -25.37
N LEU A 500 3.73 -15.59 -24.28
CA LEU A 500 4.60 -14.90 -23.34
C LEU A 500 4.70 -15.77 -22.09
N CYS A 501 5.89 -16.12 -21.67
CA CYS A 501 6.12 -16.74 -20.37
C CYS A 501 6.44 -15.63 -19.38
N VAL A 502 5.62 -15.53 -18.31
CA VAL A 502 5.84 -14.62 -17.19
C VAL A 502 6.06 -15.52 -15.97
N CYS A 503 7.22 -15.42 -15.35
CA CYS A 503 7.62 -16.20 -14.17
C CYS A 503 7.72 -15.29 -12.97
#